data_0c728524bf31796b186483e9ab200430
#
_entry.id   0c728524bf31796b186483e9ab200430
#
_cell.length_a   1.000
_cell.length_b   1.000
_cell.length_c   1.000
_cell.angle_alpha   90.00
_cell.angle_beta   90.00
_cell.angle_gamma   90.00
#
_symmetry.space_group_name_H-M   'P 1'
#
loop_
_entity.id
_entity.type
_entity.pdbx_description
1 polymer ?
#
loop_
_entity_poly.entity_id
_entity_poly.type
_entity_poly.pdbx_seq_one_letter_code
_entity_poly.pdbx_strand_id
1 'polypeptide(L)'
;MQMNYCPVCGRALIQREHPTEPPTAWCEGCGDWRFPLYSAAVSVILLNPTRDRMLLIRQYGEPEPVLVAGYIDKGETAEAAVLREVSEELGLCAREPRFLGSH
;
A
#
# COMPACT_ATOMS: atom_id res chain seq x y z
N MET A 1 2.18 8.95 11.92
CA MET A 1 1.35 10.12 12.27
C MET A 1 -0.04 9.64 12.61
N GLN A 2 -0.57 10.08 13.74
CA GLN A 2 -1.93 9.74 14.15
C GLN A 2 -2.87 10.85 13.71
N MET A 3 -3.96 10.49 13.06
CA MET A 3 -4.96 11.44 12.62
C MET A 3 -5.95 11.67 13.76
N ASN A 4 -6.08 12.92 14.22
CA ASN A 4 -6.94 13.26 15.34
C ASN A 4 -8.25 13.94 14.92
N TYR A 5 -8.29 14.52 13.74
CA TYR A 5 -9.45 15.25 13.23
C TYR A 5 -9.77 14.80 11.81
N CYS A 6 -11.07 14.80 11.50
CA CYS A 6 -11.53 14.43 10.16
C CYS A 6 -11.09 15.47 9.13
N PRO A 7 -10.38 15.07 8.05
CA PRO A 7 -9.95 16.01 7.03
C PRO A 7 -11.10 16.56 6.17
N VAL A 8 -12.28 15.96 6.27
CA VAL A 8 -13.45 16.41 5.50
C VAL A 8 -14.30 17.38 6.29
N CYS A 9 -14.65 17.08 7.54
CA CYS A 9 -15.57 17.90 8.33
C CYS A 9 -14.94 18.58 9.55
N GLY A 10 -13.71 18.24 9.90
CA GLY A 10 -12.99 18.84 11.02
C GLY A 10 -13.33 18.30 12.39
N ARG A 11 -14.27 17.35 12.52
CA ARG A 11 -14.63 16.77 13.82
C ARG A 11 -13.50 15.93 14.39
N ALA A 12 -13.43 15.85 15.70
CA ALA A 12 -12.52 14.93 16.36
C ALA A 12 -12.90 13.50 16.00
N LEU A 13 -11.89 12.69 15.70
CA LEU A 13 -12.06 11.29 15.34
C LEU A 13 -12.06 10.42 16.61
N ILE A 14 -12.79 9.33 16.58
CA ILE A 14 -12.78 8.32 17.64
C ILE A 14 -12.14 7.04 17.09
N GLN A 15 -11.59 6.24 17.99
CA GLN A 15 -11.10 4.92 17.63
C GLN A 15 -12.24 3.92 17.71
N ARG A 16 -12.42 3.12 16.68
CA ARG A 16 -13.50 2.15 16.60
C ARG A 16 -12.99 0.85 16.02
N GLU A 17 -13.51 -0.25 16.50
CA GLU A 17 -13.19 -1.57 15.96
C GLU A 17 -13.55 -1.67 14.49
N HIS A 18 -12.63 -2.17 13.70
CA HIS A 18 -12.79 -2.34 12.25
C HIS A 18 -12.93 -3.82 11.95
N PRO A 19 -13.76 -4.22 10.96
CA PRO A 19 -13.97 -5.65 10.65
C PRO A 19 -12.71 -6.41 10.23
N THR A 20 -11.75 -5.74 9.56
CA THR A 20 -10.56 -6.40 9.01
C THR A 20 -9.24 -5.74 9.42
N GLU A 21 -9.27 -4.61 10.10
CA GLU A 21 -8.09 -3.85 10.47
C GLU A 21 -8.02 -3.71 11.99
N PRO A 22 -6.85 -3.31 12.55
CA PRO A 22 -6.79 -2.86 13.93
C PRO A 22 -7.75 -1.69 14.18
N PRO A 23 -8.00 -1.32 15.44
CA PRO A 23 -8.86 -0.17 15.71
C PRO A 23 -8.49 1.04 14.88
N THR A 24 -9.47 1.59 14.17
CA THR A 24 -9.26 2.60 13.14
C THR A 24 -10.06 3.86 13.48
N ALA A 25 -9.56 5.02 13.06
CA ALA A 25 -10.24 6.29 13.25
C ALA A 25 -11.58 6.31 12.52
N TRP A 26 -12.60 6.79 13.20
CA TRP A 26 -13.97 6.88 12.69
C TRP A 26 -14.50 8.30 12.88
N CYS A 27 -15.11 8.85 11.85
CA CYS A 27 -15.78 10.13 11.92
C CYS A 27 -17.29 9.92 12.10
N GLU A 28 -17.83 10.28 13.25
CA GLU A 28 -19.26 10.16 13.51
C GLU A 28 -20.09 11.09 12.65
N GLY A 29 -19.54 12.26 12.31
CA GLY A 29 -20.24 13.23 11.49
C GLY A 29 -20.39 12.79 10.04
N CYS A 30 -19.34 12.22 9.46
CA CYS A 30 -19.36 11.72 8.08
C CYS A 30 -19.89 10.30 7.99
N GLY A 31 -19.89 9.55 9.11
CA GLY A 31 -20.29 8.15 9.10
C GLY A 31 -19.33 7.27 8.30
N ASP A 32 -18.04 7.53 8.40
CA ASP A 32 -17.06 6.83 7.58
C ASP A 32 -15.72 6.68 8.30
N TRP A 33 -14.96 5.70 7.85
CA TRP A 33 -13.61 5.45 8.34
C TRP A 33 -12.65 6.51 7.81
N ARG A 34 -11.62 6.82 8.62
CA ARG A 34 -10.54 7.70 8.20
C ARG A 34 -9.22 7.00 8.42
N PHE A 35 -8.52 6.71 7.34
CA PHE A 35 -7.22 6.07 7.39
C PHE A 35 -6.13 7.13 7.35
N PRO A 36 -4.97 6.89 8.01
CA PRO A 36 -3.85 7.80 7.89
C PRO A 36 -3.46 7.95 6.42
N LEU A 37 -3.12 9.16 6.01
CA LEU A 37 -2.65 9.41 4.65
C LEU A 37 -1.19 8.99 4.54
N TYR A 38 -0.93 7.99 3.74
CA TYR A 38 0.43 7.58 3.40
C TYR A 38 0.80 8.24 2.09
N SER A 39 1.91 9.00 2.10
CA SER A 39 2.37 9.69 0.90
C SER A 39 3.41 8.90 0.13
N ALA A 40 3.85 7.77 0.66
CA ALA A 40 4.90 6.96 0.05
C ALA A 40 4.34 5.65 -0.49
N ALA A 41 4.77 5.31 -1.70
CA ALA A 41 4.39 4.08 -2.37
C ALA A 41 5.60 3.50 -3.10
N VAL A 42 5.54 2.22 -3.43
CA VAL A 42 6.56 1.55 -4.23
C VAL A 42 5.96 1.03 -5.52
N SER A 43 6.72 1.09 -6.58
CA SER A 43 6.47 0.35 -7.83
C SER A 43 7.64 -0.59 -8.04
N VAL A 44 7.34 -1.80 -8.46
CA VAL A 44 8.33 -2.87 -8.52
C VAL A 44 8.52 -3.34 -9.94
N ILE A 45 9.78 -3.38 -10.38
CA ILE A 45 10.15 -4.09 -11.60
C ILE A 45 10.60 -5.48 -11.15
N LEU A 46 9.74 -6.48 -11.36
CA LEU A 46 10.01 -7.85 -10.95
C LEU A 46 10.57 -8.62 -12.13
N LEU A 47 11.80 -9.08 -11.99
CA LEU A 47 12.50 -9.79 -13.05
C LEU A 47 12.50 -11.29 -12.80
N ASN A 48 12.51 -12.08 -13.89
CA ASN A 48 12.73 -13.52 -13.82
C ASN A 48 14.20 -13.80 -13.47
N PRO A 49 14.56 -15.06 -13.14
CA PRO A 49 15.95 -15.38 -12.74
C PRO A 49 17.00 -15.03 -13.78
N THR A 50 16.66 -15.07 -15.07
CA THR A 50 17.61 -14.74 -16.15
C THR A 50 17.64 -13.24 -16.46
N ARG A 51 16.76 -12.45 -15.82
CA ARG A 51 16.69 -10.98 -15.95
C ARG A 51 16.42 -10.47 -17.36
N ASP A 52 15.82 -11.30 -18.19
CA ASP A 52 15.46 -10.92 -19.57
C ASP A 52 13.97 -10.65 -19.74
N ARG A 53 13.16 -10.85 -18.70
CA ARG A 53 11.73 -10.61 -18.72
C ARG A 53 11.27 -9.97 -17.41
N MET A 54 10.29 -9.10 -17.55
CA MET A 54 9.67 -8.40 -16.43
C MET A 54 8.22 -8.83 -16.31
N LEU A 55 7.75 -8.96 -15.08
CA LEU A 55 6.37 -9.34 -14.80
C LEU A 55 5.50 -8.11 -14.69
N LEU A 56 4.40 -8.12 -15.41
CA LEU A 56 3.35 -7.11 -15.32
C LEU A 56 2.06 -7.80 -14.90
N ILE A 57 1.20 -7.06 -14.23
CA ILE A 57 -0.09 -7.58 -13.78
C ILE A 57 -1.23 -6.78 -14.40
N ARG A 58 -2.40 -7.41 -14.49
CA ARG A 58 -3.65 -6.73 -14.83
C ARG A 58 -4.50 -6.70 -13.59
N GLN A 59 -4.98 -5.51 -13.24
CA GLN A 59 -5.76 -5.30 -12.02
C GLN A 59 -7.14 -4.72 -12.35
N TYR A 60 -8.11 -5.10 -11.54
CA TYR A 60 -9.43 -4.47 -11.52
C TYR A 60 -10.13 -4.41 -12.88
N GLY A 61 -9.89 -5.42 -13.72
CA GLY A 61 -10.51 -5.48 -15.04
C GLY A 61 -9.94 -4.53 -16.08
N GLU A 62 -8.86 -3.80 -15.73
CA GLU A 62 -8.19 -2.92 -16.67
C GLU A 62 -7.45 -3.72 -17.74
N PRO A 63 -7.56 -3.32 -19.03
CA PRO A 63 -6.89 -4.07 -20.11
C PRO A 63 -5.38 -3.85 -20.15
N GLU A 64 -4.90 -2.72 -19.63
CA GLU A 64 -3.48 -2.37 -19.67
C GLU A 64 -2.72 -3.07 -18.55
N PRO A 65 -1.62 -3.77 -18.85
CA PRO A 65 -0.78 -4.34 -17.80
C PRO A 65 0.01 -3.26 -17.08
N VAL A 66 0.21 -3.44 -15.77
CA VAL A 66 0.89 -2.47 -14.93
C VAL A 66 1.94 -3.17 -14.06
N LEU A 67 2.87 -2.37 -13.51
CA LEU A 67 3.84 -2.86 -12.53
C LEU A 67 3.13 -3.19 -11.22
N VAL A 68 3.70 -4.12 -10.46
CA VAL A 68 3.28 -4.36 -9.08
C VAL A 68 3.58 -3.10 -8.28
N ALA A 69 2.59 -2.61 -7.54
CA ALA A 69 2.73 -1.38 -6.77
C ALA A 69 1.90 -1.45 -5.49
N GLY A 70 2.28 -0.67 -4.50
CA GLY A 70 1.54 -0.59 -3.26
C GLY A 70 2.11 0.46 -2.35
N TYR A 71 1.41 0.73 -1.25
CA TYR A 71 1.85 1.70 -0.27
C TYR A 71 2.83 1.10 0.73
N ILE A 72 3.75 1.95 1.20
CA ILE A 72 4.66 1.60 2.28
C ILE A 72 3.90 1.80 3.59
N ASP A 73 3.81 0.74 4.41
CA ASP A 73 3.15 0.82 5.69
C ASP A 73 4.00 1.56 6.72
N LYS A 74 3.35 2.12 7.72
CA LYS A 74 4.04 2.81 8.79
C LYS A 74 5.05 1.89 9.47
N GLY A 75 6.29 2.35 9.59
CA GLY A 75 7.37 1.59 10.20
C GLY A 75 8.03 0.57 9.29
N GLU A 76 7.60 0.49 8.04
CA GLU A 76 8.13 -0.45 7.06
C GLU A 76 9.16 0.24 6.18
N THR A 77 10.25 -0.46 5.83
CA THR A 77 11.19 0.05 4.83
C THR A 77 10.61 -0.14 3.43
N ALA A 78 11.12 0.61 2.45
CA ALA A 78 10.72 0.44 1.07
C ALA A 78 11.02 -0.98 0.57
N GLU A 79 12.16 -1.53 0.93
CA GLU A 79 12.56 -2.89 0.55
C GLU A 79 11.60 -3.94 1.14
N ALA A 80 11.22 -3.80 2.40
CA ALA A 80 10.26 -4.68 3.03
C ALA A 80 8.88 -4.57 2.38
N ALA A 81 8.46 -3.34 2.03
CA ALA A 81 7.20 -3.11 1.34
C ALA A 81 7.16 -3.81 -0.01
N VAL A 82 8.25 -3.75 -0.76
CA VAL A 82 8.36 -4.45 -2.05
C VAL A 82 8.16 -5.95 -1.88
N LEU A 83 8.87 -6.56 -0.94
CA LEU A 83 8.78 -8.00 -0.70
C LEU A 83 7.38 -8.40 -0.26
N ARG A 84 6.75 -7.62 0.60
CA ARG A 84 5.39 -7.85 1.09
C ARG A 84 4.37 -7.74 -0.05
N GLU A 85 4.44 -6.68 -0.84
CA GLU A 85 3.50 -6.46 -1.95
C GLU A 85 3.60 -7.57 -3.00
N VAL A 86 4.80 -8.02 -3.34
CA VAL A 86 4.99 -9.13 -4.28
C VAL A 86 4.37 -10.41 -3.72
N SER A 87 4.56 -10.67 -2.42
CA SER A 87 3.98 -11.84 -1.77
C SER A 87 2.45 -11.77 -1.75
N GLU A 88 1.87 -10.63 -1.37
CA GLU A 88 0.43 -10.45 -1.27
C GLU A 88 -0.27 -10.51 -2.63
N GLU A 89 0.30 -9.82 -3.63
CA GLU A 89 -0.33 -9.70 -4.95
C GLU A 89 -0.15 -10.95 -5.81
N LEU A 90 0.99 -11.62 -5.70
CA LEU A 90 1.38 -12.69 -6.62
C LEU A 90 1.62 -14.04 -5.94
N GLY A 91 1.72 -14.07 -4.62
CA GLY A 91 2.09 -15.28 -3.91
C GLY A 91 3.53 -15.73 -4.19
N LEU A 92 4.37 -14.82 -4.68
CA LEU A 92 5.75 -15.11 -5.00
C LEU A 92 6.68 -14.61 -3.91
N CYS A 93 7.84 -15.24 -3.78
CA CYS A 93 8.89 -14.84 -2.86
C CYS A 93 10.01 -14.17 -3.64
N ALA A 94 10.01 -12.84 -3.66
CA ALA A 94 11.06 -12.07 -4.33
C ALA A 94 12.30 -11.95 -3.44
N ARG A 95 13.45 -11.66 -4.05
CA ARG A 95 14.73 -11.53 -3.36
C ARG A 95 15.51 -10.35 -3.91
N GLU A 96 16.43 -9.85 -3.11
CA GLU A 96 17.41 -8.83 -3.49
C GLU A 96 16.78 -7.57 -4.08
N PRO A 97 15.87 -6.90 -3.35
CA PRO A 97 15.32 -5.66 -3.85
C PRO A 97 16.43 -4.61 -4.01
N ARG A 98 16.39 -3.88 -5.11
CA ARG A 98 17.35 -2.83 -5.41
C ARG A 98 16.62 -1.53 -5.70
N PHE A 99 17.04 -0.47 -5.03
CA PHE A 99 16.49 0.85 -5.28
C PHE A 99 17.01 1.41 -6.60
N LEU A 100 16.09 1.83 -7.46
CA LEU A 100 16.44 2.39 -8.76
C LEU A 100 16.24 3.91 -8.81
N GLY A 101 15.31 4.45 -8.06
CA GLY A 101 15.04 5.87 -8.05
C GLY A 101 13.76 6.20 -7.34
N SER A 102 13.53 7.49 -7.09
CA SER A 102 12.31 8.01 -6.50
C SER A 102 11.83 9.25 -7.24
N HIS A 103 10.55 9.49 -7.16
CA HIS A 103 9.91 10.64 -7.79
C HIS A 103 9.09 11.43 -6.80
#